data_edf03e4136250abaaac8d8daa9128a42
#
_entry.id   edf03e4136250abaaac8d8daa9128a42
#
_cell.length_a   1.000
_cell.length_b   1.000
_cell.length_c   1.000
_cell.angle_alpha   90.00
_cell.angle_beta   90.00
_cell.angle_gamma   90.00
#
_symmetry.space_group_name_H-M   'P 1'
#
loop_
_entity.id
_entity.type
_entity.pdbx_description
1 polymer ?
#
loop_
_entity_poly.entity_id
_entity_poly.type
_entity_poly.pdbx_seq_one_letter_code
_entity_poly.pdbx_strand_id
1 'polypeptide(L)'
;MAEARRIRESHWGDVVTYSRKVFVPLTNMCRDTCGYCTFVKHPTSPEANIQTPEQVLATAKRGEAKGCKELLFSLGEKPEERYDAAKAALARLGYSRMTDYLADMCALVLRETTLLPHVNAGTLAEDEIERLRPVAASMGMMLETISRRLNKRGQAHFACPDKTPIQRLRTLERTGQRQVPFTTGLLIGIGETWEERVDALVAINEVHLRHGHIQEVIIQNFQTKPGIAMENHPEPSLEDMLRTIAAARIILSPEISLQAPPNLSERHIDYLQAGINDWGGISPVTIDFINPQHEWPEIRQLAASSEEAGFRLQERLTIYPRFLRHRDTFLDAGLHASLANMARQDGLARSQCLETSPCNSELPTSTAAEL
;
A
#
# COMPACT_ATOMS: atom_id res chain seq x y z
N MET A 1 17.47 4.20 16.89
CA MET A 1 18.14 3.73 15.65
C MET A 1 18.87 2.38 15.85
N ALA A 2 19.93 2.28 16.69
CA ALA A 2 20.67 1.00 16.84
C ALA A 2 19.78 -0.21 17.21
N GLU A 3 18.87 -0.05 18.15
CA GLU A 3 17.93 -1.12 18.54
C GLU A 3 16.95 -1.48 17.42
N ALA A 4 16.40 -0.48 16.72
CA ALA A 4 15.52 -0.70 15.59
C ALA A 4 16.24 -1.51 14.48
N ARG A 5 17.47 -1.15 14.16
CA ARG A 5 18.32 -1.88 13.22
C ARG A 5 18.55 -3.33 13.68
N ARG A 6 18.89 -3.55 14.95
CA ARG A 6 19.08 -4.89 15.52
C ARG A 6 17.82 -5.75 15.38
N ILE A 7 16.63 -5.22 15.72
CA ILE A 7 15.35 -5.92 15.54
C ILE A 7 15.12 -6.26 14.08
N ARG A 8 15.33 -5.31 13.18
CA ARG A 8 15.19 -5.49 11.74
C ARG A 8 16.12 -6.61 11.23
N GLU A 9 17.40 -6.55 11.55
CA GLU A 9 18.40 -7.51 11.10
C GLU A 9 18.13 -8.91 11.64
N SER A 10 17.72 -9.04 12.90
CA SER A 10 17.45 -10.34 13.53
C SER A 10 16.22 -11.04 12.91
N HIS A 11 15.26 -10.29 12.36
CA HIS A 11 14.01 -10.86 11.82
C HIS A 11 14.01 -10.95 10.28
N TRP A 12 14.58 -9.97 9.60
CA TRP A 12 14.52 -9.82 8.14
C TRP A 12 15.87 -10.05 7.44
N GLY A 13 16.96 -10.23 8.21
CA GLY A 13 18.30 -10.42 7.67
C GLY A 13 18.76 -9.22 6.82
N ASP A 14 19.35 -9.49 5.66
CA ASP A 14 19.81 -8.51 4.67
C ASP A 14 18.79 -8.24 3.55
N VAL A 15 17.60 -8.84 3.61
CA VAL A 15 16.58 -8.67 2.57
C VAL A 15 15.78 -7.40 2.77
N VAL A 16 15.59 -6.65 1.70
CA VAL A 16 14.58 -5.60 1.57
C VAL A 16 13.66 -5.93 0.39
N THR A 17 12.36 -5.75 0.57
CA THR A 17 11.38 -6.13 -0.46
C THR A 17 10.75 -4.93 -1.15
N TYR A 18 10.16 -5.16 -2.32
CA TYR A 18 9.29 -4.23 -3.04
C TYR A 18 8.23 -5.02 -3.81
N SER A 19 7.13 -4.35 -4.17
CA SER A 19 6.13 -4.91 -5.09
C SER A 19 6.12 -4.14 -6.41
N ARG A 20 6.27 -4.85 -7.53
CA ARG A 20 6.08 -4.25 -8.86
C ARG A 20 4.59 -4.22 -9.15
N LYS A 21 4.02 -3.02 -9.21
CA LYS A 21 2.58 -2.84 -9.33
C LYS A 21 2.16 -1.79 -10.35
N VAL A 22 0.91 -1.82 -10.72
CA VAL A 22 0.25 -0.77 -11.45
C VAL A 22 -0.87 -0.18 -10.58
N PHE A 23 -0.98 1.15 -10.56
CA PHE A 23 -2.02 1.86 -9.80
C PHE A 23 -3.20 2.19 -10.69
N VAL A 24 -4.40 1.92 -10.21
CA VAL A 24 -5.66 2.27 -10.88
C VAL A 24 -6.46 3.19 -9.96
N PRO A 25 -6.52 4.49 -10.27
CA PRO A 25 -7.36 5.46 -9.56
C PRO A 25 -8.81 5.29 -10.02
N LEU A 26 -9.53 4.30 -9.44
CA LEU A 26 -10.86 3.91 -9.91
C LEU A 26 -11.85 5.09 -9.94
N THR A 27 -11.79 5.97 -8.95
CA THR A 27 -12.42 7.29 -8.95
C THR A 27 -11.58 8.30 -8.21
N ASN A 28 -11.54 9.52 -8.72
CA ASN A 28 -10.90 10.66 -8.05
C ASN A 28 -11.93 11.57 -7.34
N MET A 29 -13.20 11.23 -7.34
CA MET A 29 -14.21 11.88 -6.49
C MET A 29 -14.19 11.25 -5.10
N CYS A 30 -14.25 12.06 -4.04
CA CYS A 30 -14.17 11.60 -2.66
C CYS A 30 -15.12 12.41 -1.78
N ARG A 31 -15.74 11.78 -0.79
CA ARG A 31 -16.54 12.53 0.19
C ARG A 31 -15.70 13.25 1.24
N ASP A 32 -14.44 12.86 1.42
CA ASP A 32 -13.48 13.55 2.28
C ASP A 32 -12.79 14.71 1.54
N THR A 33 -12.35 15.70 2.29
CA THR A 33 -11.64 16.89 1.79
C THR A 33 -10.37 17.15 2.59
N CYS A 34 -9.48 16.14 2.61
CA CYS A 34 -8.23 16.19 3.39
C CYS A 34 -7.35 17.36 2.94
N GLY A 35 -6.82 18.14 3.90
CA GLY A 35 -6.06 19.36 3.63
C GLY A 35 -4.77 19.15 2.83
N TYR A 36 -4.25 17.94 2.77
CA TYR A 36 -3.00 17.55 2.06
C TYR A 36 -3.23 16.85 0.71
N CYS A 37 -4.50 16.61 0.30
CA CYS A 37 -4.80 15.75 -0.85
C CYS A 37 -4.95 16.54 -2.15
N THR A 38 -4.15 16.19 -3.18
CA THR A 38 -4.28 16.70 -4.56
C THR A 38 -5.08 15.78 -5.47
N PHE A 39 -5.28 14.54 -5.05
CA PHE A 39 -5.93 13.50 -5.84
C PHE A 39 -7.42 13.79 -6.07
N VAL A 40 -8.08 14.36 -5.05
CA VAL A 40 -9.54 14.56 -5.07
C VAL A 40 -9.94 15.66 -6.04
N LYS A 41 -10.93 15.35 -6.90
CA LYS A 41 -11.58 16.30 -7.79
C LYS A 41 -13.05 16.46 -7.40
N HIS A 42 -13.51 17.70 -7.34
CA HIS A 42 -14.93 17.96 -7.12
C HIS A 42 -15.74 17.48 -8.34
N PRO A 43 -16.96 16.94 -8.18
CA PRO A 43 -17.74 16.38 -9.30
C PRO A 43 -18.05 17.35 -10.44
N THR A 44 -17.95 18.66 -10.21
CA THR A 44 -18.08 19.69 -11.27
C THR A 44 -16.80 19.94 -12.06
N SER A 45 -15.68 19.36 -11.62
CA SER A 45 -14.42 19.43 -12.39
C SER A 45 -14.50 18.57 -13.64
N PRO A 46 -14.00 19.05 -14.79
CA PRO A 46 -13.88 18.22 -15.99
C PRO A 46 -12.94 17.03 -15.81
N GLU A 47 -12.09 17.05 -14.78
CA GLU A 47 -11.18 15.95 -14.44
C GLU A 47 -11.84 14.90 -13.53
N ALA A 48 -13.05 15.17 -12.98
CA ALA A 48 -13.76 14.22 -12.14
C ALA A 48 -14.16 12.97 -12.94
N ASN A 49 -13.80 11.80 -12.43
CA ASN A 49 -13.93 10.56 -13.19
C ASN A 49 -14.26 9.36 -12.29
N ILE A 50 -15.02 8.41 -12.86
CA ILE A 50 -15.06 7.00 -12.47
C ILE A 50 -14.57 6.22 -13.68
N GLN A 51 -13.50 5.45 -13.56
CA GLN A 51 -12.96 4.66 -14.66
C GLN A 51 -13.96 3.58 -15.10
N THR A 52 -14.10 3.40 -16.43
CA THR A 52 -14.92 2.32 -16.97
C THR A 52 -14.17 0.98 -16.91
N PRO A 53 -14.85 -0.18 -17.05
CA PRO A 53 -14.20 -1.48 -17.08
C PRO A 53 -13.09 -1.59 -18.15
N GLU A 54 -13.30 -0.97 -19.31
CA GLU A 54 -12.34 -0.95 -20.42
C GLU A 54 -11.07 -0.17 -20.04
N GLN A 55 -11.21 0.96 -19.35
CA GLN A 55 -10.09 1.77 -18.89
C GLN A 55 -9.28 1.04 -17.82
N VAL A 56 -9.96 0.38 -16.88
CA VAL A 56 -9.33 -0.47 -15.85
C VAL A 56 -8.54 -1.57 -16.53
N LEU A 57 -9.16 -2.31 -17.46
CA LEU A 57 -8.52 -3.43 -18.15
C LEU A 57 -7.34 -2.98 -19.02
N ALA A 58 -7.46 -1.85 -19.72
CA ALA A 58 -6.37 -1.30 -20.52
C ALA A 58 -5.15 -0.98 -19.66
N THR A 59 -5.35 -0.41 -18.46
CA THR A 59 -4.28 -0.12 -17.52
C THR A 59 -3.69 -1.40 -16.90
N ALA A 60 -4.53 -2.38 -16.57
CA ALA A 60 -4.11 -3.68 -16.07
C ALA A 60 -3.20 -4.41 -17.07
N LYS A 61 -3.61 -4.50 -18.33
CA LYS A 61 -2.81 -5.14 -19.40
C LYS A 61 -1.48 -4.46 -19.65
N ARG A 62 -1.41 -3.13 -19.55
CA ARG A 62 -0.13 -2.40 -19.63
C ARG A 62 0.78 -2.77 -18.45
N GLY A 63 0.24 -2.87 -17.23
CA GLY A 63 0.97 -3.32 -16.06
C GLY A 63 1.50 -4.74 -16.21
N GLU A 64 0.64 -5.67 -16.64
CA GLU A 64 1.01 -7.07 -16.89
C GLU A 64 2.14 -7.18 -17.91
N ALA A 65 2.05 -6.47 -19.04
CA ALA A 65 3.08 -6.42 -20.08
C ALA A 65 4.44 -5.88 -19.59
N LYS A 66 4.45 -5.11 -18.48
CA LYS A 66 5.65 -4.61 -17.81
C LYS A 66 6.08 -5.47 -16.62
N GLY A 67 5.51 -6.67 -16.48
CA GLY A 67 5.85 -7.63 -15.44
C GLY A 67 5.32 -7.28 -14.05
N CYS A 68 4.35 -6.37 -13.94
CA CYS A 68 3.63 -6.15 -12.68
C CYS A 68 2.93 -7.43 -12.24
N LYS A 69 2.83 -7.62 -10.93
CA LYS A 69 2.14 -8.75 -10.30
C LYS A 69 0.96 -8.31 -9.46
N GLU A 70 0.89 -7.04 -9.19
CA GLU A 70 -0.14 -6.41 -8.37
C GLU A 70 -0.82 -5.30 -9.16
N LEU A 71 -2.15 -5.21 -9.05
CA LEU A 71 -2.92 -4.05 -9.41
C LEU A 71 -3.50 -3.44 -8.14
N LEU A 72 -3.06 -2.23 -7.80
CA LEU A 72 -3.57 -1.51 -6.65
C LEU A 72 -4.69 -0.57 -7.08
N PHE A 73 -5.89 -0.86 -6.60
CA PHE A 73 -7.00 0.07 -6.70
C PHE A 73 -6.87 1.13 -5.59
N SER A 74 -6.63 2.37 -5.99
CA SER A 74 -6.77 3.56 -5.15
C SER A 74 -8.01 4.33 -5.60
N LEU A 75 -8.75 4.90 -4.67
CA LEU A 75 -9.96 5.63 -5.02
C LEU A 75 -10.34 6.65 -3.94
N GLY A 76 -11.10 7.64 -4.36
CA GLY A 76 -11.78 8.53 -3.42
C GLY A 76 -12.88 7.78 -2.68
N GLU A 77 -13.02 8.08 -1.40
CA GLU A 77 -13.89 7.34 -0.48
C GLU A 77 -15.34 7.74 -0.67
N LYS A 78 -16.20 6.75 -0.97
CA LYS A 78 -17.67 6.79 -1.02
C LYS A 78 -18.28 8.09 -1.58
N PRO A 79 -17.89 8.54 -2.79
CA PRO A 79 -18.38 9.81 -3.34
C PRO A 79 -19.89 9.83 -3.54
N GLU A 80 -20.53 8.67 -3.77
CA GLU A 80 -21.98 8.51 -3.91
C GLU A 80 -22.76 8.89 -2.66
N GLU A 81 -22.14 8.87 -1.48
CA GLU A 81 -22.79 9.25 -0.23
C GLU A 81 -22.82 10.78 0.00
N ARG A 82 -22.06 11.54 -0.80
CA ARG A 82 -21.97 12.99 -0.69
C ARG A 82 -22.50 13.74 -1.92
N TYR A 83 -22.30 13.15 -3.12
CA TYR A 83 -22.53 13.87 -4.36
C TYR A 83 -23.53 13.15 -5.27
N ASP A 84 -24.67 13.80 -5.59
CA ASP A 84 -25.65 13.25 -6.53
C ASP A 84 -25.05 12.97 -7.92
N ALA A 85 -24.09 13.78 -8.37
CA ALA A 85 -23.40 13.57 -9.63
C ALA A 85 -22.57 12.27 -9.63
N ALA A 86 -21.90 11.95 -8.52
CA ALA A 86 -21.16 10.70 -8.38
C ALA A 86 -22.12 9.50 -8.31
N LYS A 87 -23.23 9.64 -7.57
CA LYS A 87 -24.30 8.64 -7.51
C LYS A 87 -24.90 8.37 -8.89
N ALA A 88 -25.19 9.42 -9.67
CA ALA A 88 -25.72 9.29 -11.03
C ALA A 88 -24.69 8.68 -11.98
N ALA A 89 -23.41 9.02 -11.85
CA ALA A 89 -22.33 8.43 -12.65
C ALA A 89 -22.19 6.93 -12.38
N LEU A 90 -22.23 6.52 -11.11
CA LEU A 90 -22.16 5.13 -10.69
C LEU A 90 -23.39 4.33 -11.13
N ALA A 91 -24.59 4.93 -11.05
CA ALA A 91 -25.83 4.32 -11.52
C ALA A 91 -25.83 4.05 -13.04
N ARG A 92 -25.17 4.88 -13.86
CA ARG A 92 -24.98 4.61 -15.30
C ARG A 92 -24.11 3.38 -15.57
N LEU A 93 -23.24 3.01 -14.63
CA LEU A 93 -22.45 1.76 -14.67
C LEU A 93 -23.24 0.55 -14.11
N GLY A 94 -24.46 0.78 -13.59
CA GLY A 94 -25.32 -0.27 -13.03
C GLY A 94 -25.14 -0.52 -11.54
N TYR A 95 -24.47 0.38 -10.82
CA TYR A 95 -24.17 0.21 -9.41
C TYR A 95 -24.77 1.30 -8.53
N SER A 96 -25.00 0.98 -7.26
CA SER A 96 -25.43 1.92 -6.21
C SER A 96 -24.32 2.26 -5.23
N ARG A 97 -23.31 1.40 -5.08
CA ARG A 97 -22.17 1.59 -4.19
C ARG A 97 -20.84 1.44 -4.95
N MET A 98 -19.88 2.30 -4.66
CA MET A 98 -18.54 2.24 -5.24
C MET A 98 -17.83 0.94 -4.88
N THR A 99 -18.05 0.39 -3.71
CA THR A 99 -17.45 -0.87 -3.26
C THR A 99 -17.96 -2.08 -4.04
N ASP A 100 -19.22 -2.10 -4.49
CA ASP A 100 -19.73 -3.15 -5.37
C ASP A 100 -19.10 -3.08 -6.76
N TYR A 101 -18.98 -1.87 -7.31
CA TYR A 101 -18.26 -1.66 -8.57
C TYR A 101 -16.79 -2.08 -8.48
N LEU A 102 -16.12 -1.70 -7.40
CA LEU A 102 -14.74 -2.08 -7.14
C LEU A 102 -14.56 -3.61 -7.08
N ALA A 103 -15.47 -4.33 -6.41
CA ALA A 103 -15.41 -5.78 -6.32
C ALA A 103 -15.51 -6.44 -7.72
N ASP A 104 -16.40 -5.92 -8.57
CA ASP A 104 -16.54 -6.44 -9.93
C ASP A 104 -15.33 -6.07 -10.82
N MET A 105 -14.68 -4.92 -10.58
CA MET A 105 -13.41 -4.58 -11.25
C MET A 105 -12.25 -5.48 -10.78
N CYS A 106 -12.19 -5.84 -9.51
CA CYS A 106 -11.24 -6.84 -9.02
C CYS A 106 -11.46 -8.20 -9.69
N ALA A 107 -12.72 -8.66 -9.79
CA ALA A 107 -13.08 -9.90 -10.47
C ALA A 107 -12.72 -9.86 -11.97
N LEU A 108 -12.93 -8.71 -12.62
CA LEU A 108 -12.53 -8.48 -14.02
C LEU A 108 -11.00 -8.64 -14.19
N VAL A 109 -10.21 -8.01 -13.32
CA VAL A 109 -8.75 -8.09 -13.36
C VAL A 109 -8.26 -9.53 -13.17
N LEU A 110 -8.80 -10.26 -12.19
CA LEU A 110 -8.46 -11.67 -11.95
C LEU A 110 -8.80 -12.59 -13.13
N ARG A 111 -9.87 -12.30 -13.85
CA ARG A 111 -10.31 -13.10 -15.00
C ARG A 111 -9.50 -12.82 -16.26
N GLU A 112 -9.13 -11.56 -16.50
CA GLU A 112 -8.57 -11.09 -17.77
C GLU A 112 -7.05 -10.91 -17.75
N THR A 113 -6.41 -11.01 -16.58
CA THR A 113 -4.97 -10.82 -16.37
C THR A 113 -4.43 -11.77 -15.32
N THR A 114 -3.11 -11.80 -15.17
CA THR A 114 -2.43 -12.51 -14.07
C THR A 114 -2.24 -11.64 -12.83
N LEU A 115 -2.69 -10.38 -12.84
CA LEU A 115 -2.47 -9.45 -11.74
C LEU A 115 -3.34 -9.78 -10.52
N LEU A 116 -2.77 -9.59 -9.34
CA LEU A 116 -3.47 -9.75 -8.07
C LEU A 116 -4.01 -8.39 -7.60
N PRO A 117 -5.33 -8.23 -7.40
CA PRO A 117 -5.88 -7.00 -6.87
C PRO A 117 -5.47 -6.75 -5.42
N HIS A 118 -5.03 -5.52 -5.13
CA HIS A 118 -4.95 -4.91 -3.82
C HIS A 118 -5.96 -3.77 -3.72
N VAL A 119 -6.78 -3.77 -2.69
CA VAL A 119 -7.85 -2.79 -2.52
C VAL A 119 -7.49 -1.78 -1.45
N ASN A 120 -7.36 -0.50 -1.84
CA ASN A 120 -7.18 0.62 -0.92
C ASN A 120 -8.39 1.58 -1.05
N ALA A 121 -9.51 1.19 -0.42
CA ALA A 121 -10.82 1.82 -0.57
C ALA A 121 -11.26 2.66 0.63
N GLY A 122 -10.35 2.98 1.56
CA GLY A 122 -10.69 3.72 2.78
C GLY A 122 -11.42 2.86 3.81
N THR A 123 -12.40 3.44 4.51
CA THR A 123 -13.16 2.73 5.55
C THR A 123 -14.16 1.75 4.97
N LEU A 124 -14.18 0.54 5.53
CA LEU A 124 -15.03 -0.55 5.06
C LEU A 124 -15.97 -1.05 6.14
N ALA A 125 -17.23 -1.31 5.77
CA ALA A 125 -18.20 -2.04 6.55
C ALA A 125 -17.96 -3.56 6.43
N GLU A 126 -18.63 -4.36 7.25
CA GLU A 126 -18.42 -5.82 7.26
C GLU A 126 -18.87 -6.47 5.95
N ASP A 127 -20.02 -6.07 5.42
CA ASP A 127 -20.55 -6.56 4.15
C ASP A 127 -19.66 -6.16 2.95
N GLU A 128 -19.03 -4.97 3.00
CA GLU A 128 -18.08 -4.53 2.00
C GLU A 128 -16.80 -5.38 2.02
N ILE A 129 -16.29 -5.70 3.21
CA ILE A 129 -15.14 -6.60 3.37
C ILE A 129 -15.47 -8.01 2.86
N GLU A 130 -16.64 -8.55 3.22
CA GLU A 130 -17.12 -9.86 2.74
C GLU A 130 -17.26 -9.92 1.21
N ARG A 131 -17.70 -8.82 0.59
CA ARG A 131 -17.82 -8.70 -0.87
C ARG A 131 -16.47 -8.65 -1.56
N LEU A 132 -15.48 -7.97 -0.96
CA LEU A 132 -14.16 -7.77 -1.55
C LEU A 132 -13.20 -8.95 -1.30
N ARG A 133 -13.32 -9.65 -0.17
CA ARG A 133 -12.40 -10.72 0.23
C ARG A 133 -12.19 -11.82 -0.82
N PRO A 134 -13.22 -12.31 -1.55
CA PRO A 134 -13.03 -13.33 -2.59
C PRO A 134 -12.24 -12.86 -3.80
N VAL A 135 -12.14 -11.56 -4.04
CA VAL A 135 -11.58 -10.97 -5.27
C VAL A 135 -10.35 -10.08 -5.01
N ALA A 136 -9.93 -9.93 -3.77
CA ALA A 136 -8.77 -9.13 -3.39
C ALA A 136 -7.77 -9.97 -2.60
N ALA A 137 -6.51 -10.04 -3.08
CA ALA A 137 -5.46 -10.79 -2.39
C ALA A 137 -4.99 -10.12 -1.10
N SER A 138 -5.17 -8.80 -1.00
CA SER A 138 -4.94 -8.01 0.21
C SER A 138 -5.73 -6.70 0.15
N MET A 139 -5.92 -6.07 1.29
CA MET A 139 -6.56 -4.75 1.38
C MET A 139 -5.69 -3.79 2.19
N GLY A 140 -5.99 -2.50 2.08
CA GLY A 140 -5.27 -1.48 2.83
C GLY A 140 -6.09 -0.23 3.08
N MET A 141 -5.70 0.46 4.13
CA MET A 141 -6.18 1.79 4.47
C MET A 141 -5.21 2.41 5.47
N MET A 142 -4.65 3.56 5.13
CA MET A 142 -3.79 4.29 6.06
C MET A 142 -4.58 4.76 7.28
N LEU A 143 -4.19 4.34 8.49
CA LEU A 143 -4.73 4.93 9.73
C LEU A 143 -4.43 6.43 9.79
N GLU A 144 -3.25 6.79 9.30
CA GLU A 144 -2.64 8.12 9.26
C GLU A 144 -2.32 8.68 10.64
N THR A 145 -3.32 8.79 11.51
CA THR A 145 -3.16 9.30 12.88
C THR A 145 -4.37 8.89 13.74
N ILE A 146 -4.19 8.88 15.05
CA ILE A 146 -5.30 8.77 16.03
C ILE A 146 -5.65 10.11 16.68
N SER A 147 -5.07 11.21 16.21
CA SER A 147 -5.35 12.55 16.73
C SER A 147 -6.75 13.03 16.34
N ARG A 148 -7.66 13.04 17.31
CA ARG A 148 -9.00 13.65 17.13
C ARG A 148 -8.93 15.17 16.92
N ARG A 149 -7.83 15.80 17.32
CA ARG A 149 -7.59 17.23 17.17
C ARG A 149 -7.53 17.61 15.68
N LEU A 150 -7.00 16.72 14.83
CA LEU A 150 -6.86 16.95 13.39
C LEU A 150 -8.21 16.96 12.64
N ASN A 151 -9.32 16.52 13.26
CA ASN A 151 -10.67 16.65 12.68
C ASN A 151 -11.32 18.02 12.97
N LYS A 152 -10.69 18.91 13.77
CA LYS A 152 -11.23 20.25 14.07
C LYS A 152 -11.03 21.19 12.88
N ARG A 153 -11.83 22.27 12.87
CA ARG A 153 -11.75 23.32 11.83
C ARG A 153 -10.32 23.86 11.68
N GLY A 154 -9.85 23.97 10.44
CA GLY A 154 -8.50 24.44 10.12
C GLY A 154 -7.41 23.39 10.24
N GLN A 155 -7.75 22.13 10.52
CA GLN A 155 -6.81 21.01 10.63
C GLN A 155 -6.91 20.09 9.40
N ALA A 156 -5.93 19.20 9.25
CA ALA A 156 -5.74 18.32 8.09
C ALA A 156 -6.97 17.48 7.70
N HIS A 157 -7.74 17.01 8.67
CA HIS A 157 -8.91 16.14 8.48
C HIS A 157 -10.25 16.85 8.75
N PHE A 158 -10.27 18.19 8.68
CA PHE A 158 -11.52 18.91 8.82
C PHE A 158 -12.53 18.51 7.73
N ALA A 159 -13.78 18.27 8.12
CA ALA A 159 -14.87 17.83 7.23
C ALA A 159 -14.60 16.51 6.48
N CYS A 160 -13.79 15.63 7.07
CA CYS A 160 -13.48 14.28 6.56
C CYS A 160 -14.13 13.23 7.47
N PRO A 161 -15.36 12.76 7.18
CA PRO A 161 -16.07 11.81 8.04
C PRO A 161 -15.35 10.48 8.21
N ASP A 162 -14.60 10.04 7.18
CA ASP A 162 -13.88 8.76 7.18
C ASP A 162 -12.46 8.85 7.74
N LYS A 163 -11.97 10.07 8.00
CA LYS A 163 -10.67 10.31 8.63
C LYS A 163 -10.76 10.41 10.17
N THR A 164 -11.91 10.10 10.76
CA THR A 164 -11.98 10.02 12.21
C THR A 164 -11.27 8.75 12.69
N PRO A 165 -10.43 8.85 13.75
CA PRO A 165 -9.68 7.69 14.26
C PRO A 165 -10.55 6.47 14.55
N ILE A 166 -11.75 6.69 15.12
CA ILE A 166 -12.67 5.60 15.46
C ILE A 166 -13.14 4.81 14.23
N GLN A 167 -13.41 5.47 13.11
CA GLN A 167 -13.83 4.78 11.89
C GLN A 167 -12.70 3.95 11.30
N ARG A 168 -11.48 4.50 11.29
CA ARG A 168 -10.30 3.80 10.77
C ARG A 168 -9.89 2.63 11.65
N LEU A 169 -9.88 2.79 12.97
CA LEU A 169 -9.63 1.69 13.90
C LEU A 169 -10.69 0.58 13.80
N ARG A 170 -11.98 0.94 13.59
CA ARG A 170 -13.03 -0.06 13.33
C ARG A 170 -12.79 -0.84 12.06
N THR A 171 -12.27 -0.21 11.01
CA THR A 171 -11.94 -0.92 9.76
C THR A 171 -10.78 -1.89 9.99
N LEU A 172 -9.72 -1.50 10.71
CA LEU A 172 -8.63 -2.41 11.10
C LEU A 172 -9.15 -3.59 11.90
N GLU A 173 -10.04 -3.36 12.85
CA GLU A 173 -10.64 -4.41 13.68
C GLU A 173 -11.49 -5.38 12.84
N ARG A 174 -12.36 -4.87 11.96
CA ARG A 174 -13.23 -5.68 11.09
C ARG A 174 -12.45 -6.53 10.11
N THR A 175 -11.40 -5.97 9.49
CA THR A 175 -10.53 -6.72 8.57
C THR A 175 -9.73 -7.78 9.31
N GLY A 176 -9.35 -7.53 10.56
CA GLY A 176 -8.74 -8.52 11.44
C GLY A 176 -9.66 -9.67 11.77
N GLN A 177 -10.92 -9.39 12.16
CA GLN A 177 -11.94 -10.40 12.43
C GLN A 177 -12.24 -11.29 11.21
N ARG A 178 -12.10 -10.73 9.99
CA ARG A 178 -12.26 -11.46 8.72
C ARG A 178 -10.97 -12.06 8.17
N GLN A 179 -9.87 -11.96 8.92
CA GLN A 179 -8.55 -12.51 8.56
C GLN A 179 -8.09 -12.06 7.16
N VAL A 180 -8.23 -10.75 6.86
CA VAL A 180 -7.77 -10.15 5.60
C VAL A 180 -6.36 -9.64 5.79
N PRO A 181 -5.36 -10.03 4.97
CA PRO A 181 -4.04 -9.43 4.99
C PRO A 181 -4.14 -7.93 4.71
N PHE A 182 -3.74 -7.11 5.68
CA PHE A 182 -4.06 -5.69 5.65
C PHE A 182 -2.83 -4.79 5.76
N THR A 183 -2.77 -3.78 4.89
CA THR A 183 -1.77 -2.71 4.92
C THR A 183 -2.36 -1.48 5.59
N THR A 184 -1.62 -0.89 6.52
CA THR A 184 -1.98 0.37 7.17
C THR A 184 -0.75 1.26 7.34
N GLY A 185 -0.85 2.37 8.03
CA GLY A 185 0.31 3.23 8.28
C GLY A 185 -0.02 4.61 8.82
N LEU A 186 1.02 5.41 8.97
CA LEU A 186 0.94 6.79 9.42
C LEU A 186 1.30 7.74 8.28
N LEU A 187 0.64 8.89 8.26
CA LEU A 187 1.06 10.06 7.49
C LEU A 187 1.58 11.09 8.48
N ILE A 188 2.89 11.30 8.51
CA ILE A 188 3.54 12.21 9.45
C ILE A 188 3.72 13.61 8.84
N GLY A 189 3.71 14.63 9.71
CA GLY A 189 3.87 16.02 9.31
C GLY A 189 2.57 16.71 8.92
N ILE A 190 1.39 16.15 9.28
CA ILE A 190 0.09 16.77 9.03
C ILE A 190 -0.46 17.55 10.23
N GLY A 191 0.40 17.78 11.24
CA GLY A 191 0.08 18.54 12.45
C GLY A 191 -0.11 17.68 13.70
N GLU A 192 0.15 16.39 13.64
CA GLU A 192 0.17 15.47 14.79
C GLU A 192 1.40 15.73 15.67
N THR A 193 1.32 15.34 16.95
CA THR A 193 2.47 15.38 17.87
C THR A 193 3.24 14.07 17.82
N TRP A 194 4.42 14.08 18.44
CA TRP A 194 5.22 12.87 18.60
C TRP A 194 4.50 11.77 19.39
N GLU A 195 3.83 12.17 20.47
CA GLU A 195 3.03 11.26 21.31
C GLU A 195 1.88 10.65 20.50
N GLU A 196 1.19 11.47 19.69
CA GLU A 196 0.11 10.98 18.80
C GLU A 196 0.62 9.99 17.75
N ARG A 197 1.89 10.11 17.28
CA ARG A 197 2.52 9.09 16.40
C ARG A 197 2.75 7.77 17.14
N VAL A 198 3.32 7.85 18.34
CA VAL A 198 3.58 6.67 19.20
C VAL A 198 2.26 5.96 19.53
N ASP A 199 1.25 6.70 19.95
CA ASP A 199 -0.06 6.14 20.29
C ASP A 199 -0.72 5.48 19.08
N ALA A 200 -0.56 6.04 17.87
CA ALA A 200 -1.06 5.42 16.64
C ALA A 200 -0.36 4.09 16.31
N LEU A 201 0.96 4.02 16.51
CA LEU A 201 1.74 2.77 16.35
C LEU A 201 1.31 1.72 17.37
N VAL A 202 1.12 2.11 18.63
CA VAL A 202 0.61 1.22 19.68
C VAL A 202 -0.77 0.69 19.31
N ALA A 203 -1.70 1.56 18.87
CA ALA A 203 -3.03 1.14 18.47
C ALA A 203 -3.02 0.14 17.30
N ILE A 204 -2.16 0.35 16.28
CA ILE A 204 -1.98 -0.61 15.18
C ILE A 204 -1.46 -1.95 15.72
N ASN A 205 -0.46 -1.92 16.59
CA ASN A 205 0.14 -3.13 17.17
C ASN A 205 -0.85 -3.91 18.03
N GLU A 206 -1.67 -3.24 18.82
CA GLU A 206 -2.71 -3.88 19.63
C GLU A 206 -3.75 -4.61 18.76
N VAL A 207 -4.18 -4.03 17.64
CA VAL A 207 -5.08 -4.69 16.70
C VAL A 207 -4.37 -5.90 16.06
N HIS A 208 -3.09 -5.75 15.69
CA HIS A 208 -2.32 -6.87 15.14
C HIS A 208 -2.16 -8.01 16.14
N LEU A 209 -1.85 -7.73 17.39
CA LEU A 209 -1.70 -8.76 18.43
C LEU A 209 -2.99 -9.57 18.69
N ARG A 210 -4.17 -8.96 18.44
CA ARG A 210 -5.45 -9.68 18.54
C ARG A 210 -5.73 -10.58 17.33
N HIS A 211 -5.35 -10.17 16.12
CA HIS A 211 -5.83 -10.80 14.88
C HIS A 211 -4.72 -11.36 13.98
N GLY A 212 -3.48 -10.89 14.13
CA GLY A 212 -2.34 -11.33 13.33
C GLY A 212 -2.39 -10.94 11.85
N HIS A 213 -3.26 -10.02 11.44
CA HIS A 213 -3.61 -9.76 10.03
C HIS A 213 -2.89 -8.57 9.40
N ILE A 214 -2.27 -7.67 10.19
CA ILE A 214 -1.51 -6.54 9.64
C ILE A 214 -0.23 -7.08 9.00
N GLN A 215 -0.14 -6.96 7.68
CA GLN A 215 1.03 -7.42 6.93
C GLN A 215 2.10 -6.34 6.79
N GLU A 216 1.69 -5.08 6.76
CA GLU A 216 2.55 -3.95 6.43
C GLU A 216 2.09 -2.69 7.14
N VAL A 217 3.06 -1.94 7.68
CA VAL A 217 2.85 -0.58 8.20
C VAL A 217 3.74 0.39 7.42
N ILE A 218 3.11 1.40 6.83
CA ILE A 218 3.76 2.43 6.02
C ILE A 218 4.03 3.65 6.89
N ILE A 219 5.26 4.14 6.90
CA ILE A 219 5.58 5.48 7.40
C ILE A 219 5.75 6.39 6.20
N GLN A 220 4.78 7.28 5.98
CA GLN A 220 4.78 8.22 4.87
C GLN A 220 4.91 9.64 5.39
N ASN A 221 5.77 10.44 4.78
CA ASN A 221 5.91 11.85 5.08
C ASN A 221 4.95 12.70 4.23
N PHE A 222 4.36 13.71 4.85
CA PHE A 222 3.66 14.77 4.15
C PHE A 222 4.62 15.49 3.21
N GLN A 223 4.15 15.76 2.00
CA GLN A 223 4.80 16.61 1.02
C GLN A 223 3.87 17.76 0.66
N THR A 224 4.38 18.98 0.69
CA THR A 224 3.59 20.15 0.28
C THR A 224 3.38 20.16 -1.24
N LYS A 225 2.25 20.73 -1.67
CA LYS A 225 1.87 20.77 -3.08
C LYS A 225 1.09 22.05 -3.36
N PRO A 226 1.23 22.63 -4.56
CA PRO A 226 0.41 23.77 -4.96
C PRO A 226 -1.09 23.44 -4.94
N GLY A 227 -1.90 24.38 -4.45
CA GLY A 227 -3.35 24.31 -4.52
C GLY A 227 -4.03 23.44 -3.45
N ILE A 228 -3.30 22.85 -2.51
CA ILE A 228 -3.88 22.17 -1.34
C ILE A 228 -4.07 23.14 -0.16
N ALA A 229 -5.00 22.84 0.74
CA ALA A 229 -5.21 23.68 1.93
C ALA A 229 -3.97 23.79 2.83
N MET A 230 -3.09 22.79 2.80
CA MET A 230 -1.83 22.72 3.55
C MET A 230 -0.60 23.11 2.72
N GLU A 231 -0.76 23.89 1.64
CA GLU A 231 0.35 24.30 0.75
C GLU A 231 1.51 24.99 1.49
N ASN A 232 1.23 25.73 2.55
CA ASN A 232 2.24 26.43 3.34
C ASN A 232 2.55 25.71 4.68
N HIS A 233 2.08 24.47 4.85
CA HIS A 233 2.39 23.69 6.06
C HIS A 233 3.80 23.12 5.96
N PRO A 234 4.62 23.17 7.04
CA PRO A 234 5.97 22.64 7.02
C PRO A 234 5.98 21.12 6.80
N GLU A 235 6.88 20.67 5.96
CA GLU A 235 7.15 19.24 5.79
C GLU A 235 7.94 18.67 6.98
N PRO A 236 7.77 17.40 7.32
CA PRO A 236 8.58 16.75 8.33
C PRO A 236 10.03 16.61 7.84
N SER A 237 10.97 16.79 8.75
CA SER A 237 12.39 16.63 8.46
C SER A 237 12.77 15.15 8.20
N LEU A 238 13.94 14.93 7.61
CA LEU A 238 14.52 13.59 7.52
C LEU A 238 14.67 12.95 8.90
N GLU A 239 15.06 13.73 9.91
CA GLU A 239 15.18 13.23 11.29
C GLU A 239 13.83 12.77 11.84
N ASP A 240 12.74 13.50 11.58
CA ASP A 240 11.38 13.07 11.95
C ASP A 240 11.03 11.72 11.33
N MET A 241 11.36 11.52 10.03
CA MET A 241 11.16 10.24 9.35
C MET A 241 11.96 9.12 10.01
N LEU A 242 13.28 9.31 10.17
CA LEU A 242 14.16 8.29 10.72
C LEU A 242 13.78 7.90 12.15
N ARG A 243 13.42 8.88 12.99
CA ARG A 243 12.96 8.64 14.36
C ARG A 243 11.62 7.92 14.39
N THR A 244 10.67 8.29 13.51
CA THR A 244 9.37 7.62 13.44
C THR A 244 9.50 6.17 12.93
N ILE A 245 10.34 5.92 11.92
CA ILE A 245 10.64 4.57 11.44
C ILE A 245 11.28 3.73 12.56
N ALA A 246 12.24 4.28 13.28
CA ALA A 246 12.90 3.56 14.38
C ALA A 246 11.93 3.24 15.53
N ALA A 247 11.06 4.19 15.90
CA ALA A 247 10.02 3.96 16.89
C ALA A 247 9.02 2.90 16.42
N ALA A 248 8.60 2.96 15.16
CA ALA A 248 7.70 1.95 14.56
C ALA A 248 8.32 0.55 14.64
N ARG A 249 9.60 0.38 14.28
CA ARG A 249 10.30 -0.92 14.37
C ARG A 249 10.39 -1.45 15.79
N ILE A 250 10.52 -0.59 16.79
CA ILE A 250 10.62 -0.98 18.20
C ILE A 250 9.24 -1.32 18.79
N ILE A 251 8.19 -0.59 18.40
CA ILE A 251 6.84 -0.73 18.97
C ILE A 251 6.06 -1.86 18.31
N LEU A 252 6.16 -1.97 17.00
CA LEU A 252 5.40 -2.96 16.23
C LEU A 252 5.96 -4.37 16.42
N SER A 253 5.08 -5.38 16.35
CA SER A 253 5.51 -6.78 16.26
C SER A 253 6.55 -6.94 15.15
N PRO A 254 7.69 -7.62 15.38
CA PRO A 254 8.79 -7.71 14.41
C PRO A 254 8.38 -8.41 13.10
N GLU A 255 7.30 -9.19 13.12
CA GLU A 255 6.74 -9.87 11.95
C GLU A 255 5.96 -8.93 11.00
N ILE A 256 5.58 -7.73 11.45
CA ILE A 256 4.97 -6.70 10.61
C ILE A 256 6.06 -6.12 9.71
N SER A 257 5.82 -6.11 8.40
CA SER A 257 6.69 -5.43 7.47
C SER A 257 6.58 -3.91 7.65
N LEU A 258 7.73 -3.24 7.74
CA LEU A 258 7.79 -1.79 7.87
C LEU A 258 8.28 -1.18 6.57
N GLN A 259 7.46 -0.30 6.00
CA GLN A 259 7.67 0.33 4.71
C GLN A 259 7.84 1.84 4.83
N ALA A 260 8.70 2.42 3.98
CA ALA A 260 8.68 3.84 3.67
C ALA A 260 8.84 4.05 2.16
N PRO A 261 8.09 5.00 1.53
CA PRO A 261 8.16 5.24 0.11
C PRO A 261 9.53 5.80 -0.31
N PRO A 262 10.20 5.21 -1.33
CA PRO A 262 11.54 5.66 -1.73
C PRO A 262 11.52 6.93 -2.60
N ASN A 263 10.40 7.27 -3.22
CA ASN A 263 10.27 8.43 -4.11
C ASN A 263 10.08 9.77 -3.37
N LEU A 264 9.81 9.75 -2.07
CA LEU A 264 9.53 10.97 -1.30
C LEU A 264 10.76 11.56 -0.60
N SER A 265 11.96 11.04 -0.86
CA SER A 265 13.20 11.56 -0.29
C SER A 265 14.40 11.13 -1.12
N GLU A 266 15.29 12.06 -1.43
CA GLU A 266 16.59 11.74 -2.04
C GLU A 266 17.48 10.88 -1.12
N ARG A 267 17.25 10.95 0.19
CA ARG A 267 17.96 10.19 1.22
C ARG A 267 17.18 8.95 1.70
N HIS A 268 16.32 8.37 0.86
CA HIS A 268 15.50 7.20 1.23
C HIS A 268 16.33 6.00 1.72
N ILE A 269 17.57 5.84 1.25
CA ILE A 269 18.46 4.74 1.69
C ILE A 269 18.72 4.77 3.20
N ASP A 270 18.69 5.94 3.85
CA ASP A 270 18.86 6.05 5.30
C ASP A 270 17.72 5.34 6.07
N TYR A 271 16.56 5.14 5.43
CA TYR A 271 15.42 4.45 6.02
C TYR A 271 15.71 2.97 6.33
N LEU A 272 16.61 2.32 5.55
CA LEU A 272 17.07 0.96 5.82
C LEU A 272 17.79 0.86 7.17
N GLN A 273 18.61 1.86 7.48
CA GLN A 273 19.34 1.93 8.75
C GLN A 273 18.42 2.28 9.92
N ALA A 274 17.28 2.92 9.63
CA ALA A 274 16.26 3.23 10.64
C ALA A 274 15.33 2.05 10.94
N GLY A 275 15.30 1.00 10.08
CA GLY A 275 14.61 -0.24 10.40
C GLY A 275 13.53 -0.69 9.42
N ILE A 276 13.37 -0.08 8.23
CA ILE A 276 12.47 -0.62 7.21
C ILE A 276 13.02 -1.92 6.62
N ASN A 277 12.12 -2.73 6.10
CA ASN A 277 12.44 -3.94 5.34
C ASN A 277 11.66 -4.02 4.01
N ASP A 278 10.94 -2.96 3.66
CA ASP A 278 10.14 -2.90 2.43
C ASP A 278 10.11 -1.49 1.84
N TRP A 279 10.19 -1.40 0.52
CA TRP A 279 10.07 -0.15 -0.23
C TRP A 279 8.65 0.11 -0.73
N GLY A 280 7.73 -0.84 -0.51
CA GLY A 280 6.37 -0.77 -0.98
C GLY A 280 6.20 -0.98 -2.47
N GLY A 281 5.24 -0.28 -3.04
CA GLY A 281 4.88 -0.40 -4.44
C GLY A 281 5.68 0.51 -5.35
N ILE A 282 6.25 -0.04 -6.42
CA ILE A 282 6.92 0.71 -7.47
C ILE A 282 6.24 0.39 -8.79
N SER A 283 5.85 1.45 -9.52
CA SER A 283 5.19 1.29 -10.80
C SER A 283 6.07 1.67 -11.99
N PRO A 284 6.28 0.75 -12.93
CA PRO A 284 6.93 1.07 -14.21
C PRO A 284 5.96 1.69 -15.25
N VAL A 285 4.69 1.88 -14.90
CA VAL A 285 3.61 2.25 -15.85
C VAL A 285 2.87 3.50 -15.45
N THR A 286 2.58 3.66 -14.16
CA THR A 286 1.75 4.73 -13.63
C THR A 286 2.53 5.62 -12.68
N ILE A 287 2.20 6.89 -12.64
CA ILE A 287 2.76 7.85 -11.69
C ILE A 287 2.26 7.57 -10.27
N ASP A 288 2.87 8.21 -9.29
CA ASP A 288 2.29 8.35 -7.95
C ASP A 288 1.16 9.39 -8.02
N PHE A 289 -0.10 8.92 -7.95
CA PHE A 289 -1.27 9.81 -8.05
C PHE A 289 -1.47 10.70 -6.82
N ILE A 290 -0.81 10.39 -5.72
CA ILE A 290 -0.87 11.20 -4.48
C ILE A 290 0.24 12.26 -4.47
N ASN A 291 1.42 11.91 -5.00
CA ASN A 291 2.58 12.79 -5.07
C ASN A 291 3.13 12.84 -6.52
N PRO A 292 2.37 13.38 -7.48
CA PRO A 292 2.68 13.26 -8.90
C PRO A 292 3.97 13.98 -9.33
N GLN A 293 4.51 14.85 -8.49
CA GLN A 293 5.80 15.51 -8.70
C GLN A 293 7.01 14.63 -8.32
N HIS A 294 6.78 13.48 -7.68
CA HIS A 294 7.82 12.54 -7.26
C HIS A 294 7.73 11.24 -8.07
N GLU A 295 8.65 11.09 -9.01
CA GLU A 295 8.71 9.90 -9.85
C GLU A 295 9.14 8.66 -9.05
N TRP A 296 8.65 7.48 -9.45
CA TRP A 296 9.14 6.22 -8.90
C TRP A 296 10.59 6.01 -9.31
N PRO A 297 11.47 5.55 -8.39
CA PRO A 297 12.82 5.18 -8.76
C PRO A 297 12.80 3.98 -9.73
N GLU A 298 13.76 3.94 -10.62
CA GLU A 298 13.98 2.73 -11.40
C GLU A 298 14.37 1.56 -10.49
N ILE A 299 13.75 0.40 -10.69
CA ILE A 299 13.98 -0.79 -9.83
C ILE A 299 15.47 -1.19 -9.83
N ARG A 300 16.17 -1.02 -10.96
CA ARG A 300 17.61 -1.30 -11.04
C ARG A 300 18.45 -0.35 -10.19
N GLN A 301 18.12 0.92 -10.17
CA GLN A 301 18.80 1.92 -9.34
C GLN A 301 18.53 1.64 -7.86
N LEU A 302 17.27 1.33 -7.52
CA LEU A 302 16.91 0.97 -6.15
C LEU A 302 17.62 -0.31 -5.68
N ALA A 303 17.82 -1.29 -6.58
CA ALA A 303 18.59 -2.49 -6.29
C ALA A 303 20.04 -2.16 -5.99
N ALA A 304 20.70 -1.37 -6.87
CA ALA A 304 22.09 -0.97 -6.71
C ALA A 304 22.33 -0.20 -5.40
N SER A 305 21.49 0.82 -5.12
CA SER A 305 21.61 1.61 -3.89
C SER A 305 21.30 0.82 -2.63
N SER A 306 20.40 -0.17 -2.70
CA SER A 306 20.14 -1.09 -1.59
C SER A 306 21.34 -2.00 -1.34
N GLU A 307 21.98 -2.53 -2.40
CA GLU A 307 23.17 -3.37 -2.32
C GLU A 307 24.39 -2.62 -1.75
N GLU A 308 24.61 -1.41 -2.19
CA GLU A 308 25.64 -0.51 -1.62
C GLU A 308 25.43 -0.27 -0.12
N ALA A 309 24.19 -0.25 0.34
CA ALA A 309 23.84 -0.14 1.76
C ALA A 309 23.91 -1.49 2.53
N GLY A 310 24.26 -2.58 1.85
CA GLY A 310 24.39 -3.92 2.43
C GLY A 310 23.11 -4.76 2.45
N PHE A 311 22.12 -4.42 1.58
CA PHE A 311 20.83 -5.11 1.53
C PHE A 311 20.51 -5.63 0.14
N ARG A 312 19.88 -6.80 0.07
CA ARG A 312 19.46 -7.43 -1.19
C ARG A 312 18.00 -7.11 -1.48
N LEU A 313 17.75 -6.41 -2.60
CA LEU A 313 16.38 -6.12 -3.06
C LEU A 313 15.72 -7.38 -3.62
N GLN A 314 14.52 -7.72 -3.14
CA GLN A 314 13.73 -8.86 -3.61
C GLN A 314 12.29 -8.42 -3.95
N GLU A 315 11.76 -8.93 -5.05
CA GLU A 315 10.37 -8.69 -5.42
C GLU A 315 9.43 -9.59 -4.60
N ARG A 316 8.38 -9.01 -4.01
CA ARG A 316 7.29 -9.72 -3.36
C ARG A 316 5.98 -9.59 -4.12
N LEU A 317 5.01 -10.41 -3.77
CA LEU A 317 3.61 -10.23 -4.19
C LEU A 317 2.91 -9.18 -3.31
N THR A 318 1.66 -8.84 -3.66
CA THR A 318 0.82 -7.95 -2.84
C THR A 318 0.53 -8.54 -1.45
N ILE A 319 0.61 -9.86 -1.34
CA ILE A 319 0.53 -10.59 -0.08
C ILE A 319 1.92 -11.02 0.37
N TYR A 320 2.23 -10.84 1.65
CA TYR A 320 3.55 -11.17 2.19
C TYR A 320 3.74 -12.67 2.44
N PRO A 321 4.98 -13.18 2.43
CA PRO A 321 5.30 -14.61 2.54
C PRO A 321 4.66 -15.31 3.74
N ARG A 322 4.54 -14.63 4.88
CA ARG A 322 3.90 -15.19 6.08
C ARG A 322 2.45 -15.60 5.80
N PHE A 323 1.70 -14.75 5.13
CA PHE A 323 0.27 -14.98 4.84
C PHE A 323 0.08 -16.06 3.76
N LEU A 324 1.02 -16.18 2.83
CA LEU A 324 1.01 -17.28 1.85
C LEU A 324 1.21 -18.65 2.52
N ARG A 325 2.04 -18.73 3.56
CA ARG A 325 2.20 -19.96 4.35
C ARG A 325 0.94 -20.35 5.13
N HIS A 326 0.09 -19.38 5.44
CA HIS A 326 -1.19 -19.55 6.15
C HIS A 326 -2.38 -19.19 5.27
N ARG A 327 -2.27 -19.44 3.95
CA ARG A 327 -3.27 -19.03 2.95
C ARG A 327 -4.68 -19.49 3.23
N ASP A 328 -4.85 -20.69 3.80
CA ASP A 328 -6.18 -21.25 4.11
C ASP A 328 -6.93 -20.44 5.17
N THR A 329 -6.21 -19.68 5.99
CA THR A 329 -6.79 -18.74 6.97
C THR A 329 -7.05 -17.36 6.35
N PHE A 330 -6.07 -16.84 5.62
CA PHE A 330 -6.03 -15.43 5.24
C PHE A 330 -6.55 -15.14 3.83
N LEU A 331 -6.69 -16.14 2.96
CA LEU A 331 -7.08 -15.96 1.57
C LEU A 331 -8.31 -16.76 1.23
N ASP A 332 -9.09 -16.24 0.29
CA ASP A 332 -10.14 -17.03 -0.34
C ASP A 332 -9.52 -18.13 -1.23
N ALA A 333 -10.15 -19.31 -1.23
CA ALA A 333 -9.67 -20.46 -1.99
C ALA A 333 -9.60 -20.19 -3.51
N GLY A 334 -10.44 -19.30 -4.02
CA GLY A 334 -10.43 -18.87 -5.43
C GLY A 334 -9.11 -18.20 -5.87
N LEU A 335 -8.34 -17.65 -4.93
CA LEU A 335 -7.06 -16.98 -5.21
C LEU A 335 -5.84 -17.92 -5.15
N HIS A 336 -5.99 -19.12 -4.60
CA HIS A 336 -4.86 -20.02 -4.33
C HIS A 336 -4.12 -20.45 -5.59
N ALA A 337 -4.83 -20.72 -6.68
CA ALA A 337 -4.23 -21.17 -7.94
C ALA A 337 -3.36 -20.06 -8.58
N SER A 338 -3.87 -18.82 -8.62
CA SER A 338 -3.11 -17.67 -9.15
C SER A 338 -1.85 -17.42 -8.35
N LEU A 339 -1.94 -17.46 -7.02
CA LEU A 339 -0.81 -17.26 -6.12
C LEU A 339 0.25 -18.35 -6.24
N ALA A 340 -0.12 -19.62 -6.37
CA ALA A 340 0.82 -20.74 -6.51
C ALA A 340 1.71 -20.60 -7.75
N ASN A 341 1.19 -20.03 -8.83
CA ASN A 341 1.94 -19.78 -10.06
C ASN A 341 2.91 -18.59 -9.94
N MET A 342 2.64 -17.64 -9.06
CA MET A 342 3.40 -16.39 -8.93
C MET A 342 4.42 -16.42 -7.79
N ALA A 343 4.23 -17.26 -6.78
CA ALA A 343 5.09 -17.37 -5.61
C ALA A 343 6.19 -18.43 -5.78
N ARG A 344 7.38 -18.13 -5.25
CA ARG A 344 8.45 -19.11 -4.99
C ARG A 344 8.15 -19.90 -3.71
N GLN A 345 8.96 -20.91 -3.40
CA GLN A 345 8.83 -21.70 -2.16
C GLN A 345 8.98 -20.85 -0.89
N ASP A 346 9.80 -19.80 -0.93
CA ASP A 346 9.99 -18.86 0.18
C ASP A 346 8.86 -17.83 0.33
N GLY A 347 7.89 -17.83 -0.60
CA GLY A 347 6.76 -16.92 -0.64
C GLY A 347 7.01 -15.58 -1.32
N LEU A 348 8.23 -15.33 -1.80
CA LEU A 348 8.53 -14.16 -2.62
C LEU A 348 8.05 -14.35 -4.06
N ALA A 349 8.05 -13.28 -4.84
CA ALA A 349 7.60 -13.34 -6.23
C ALA A 349 8.58 -14.12 -7.12
N ARG A 350 8.05 -14.92 -8.04
CA ARG A 350 8.85 -15.48 -9.13
C ARG A 350 9.28 -14.37 -10.07
N SER A 351 10.58 -14.35 -10.44
CA SER A 351 11.04 -13.46 -11.49
C SER A 351 10.44 -13.90 -12.82
N GLN A 352 9.77 -13.00 -13.52
CA GLN A 352 9.49 -13.21 -14.94
C GLN A 352 10.76 -12.80 -15.70
N CYS A 353 11.35 -13.71 -16.47
CA CYS A 353 12.35 -13.33 -17.47
C CYS A 353 11.65 -12.45 -18.51
N LEU A 354 11.76 -11.13 -18.39
CA LEU A 354 11.49 -10.26 -19.52
C LEU A 354 12.58 -10.56 -20.56
N GLU A 355 12.20 -10.93 -21.77
CA GLU A 355 13.07 -11.34 -22.88
C GLU A 355 14.01 -10.22 -23.37
N THR A 356 14.87 -9.66 -22.53
CA THR A 356 15.95 -8.74 -22.96
C THR A 356 17.20 -8.80 -22.07
N SER A 357 17.45 -9.91 -21.35
CA SER A 357 18.77 -10.14 -20.75
C SER A 357 18.93 -11.63 -20.45
N PRO A 358 20.09 -12.25 -20.72
CA PRO A 358 20.31 -13.66 -20.45
C PRO A 358 20.13 -13.93 -18.96
N CYS A 359 19.20 -14.82 -18.67
CA CYS A 359 18.97 -15.36 -17.35
C CYS A 359 20.21 -16.23 -16.99
N ASN A 360 21.15 -15.72 -16.20
CA ASN A 360 22.19 -16.53 -15.60
C ASN A 360 21.57 -17.43 -14.52
N SER A 361 20.93 -18.50 -14.98
CA SER A 361 20.59 -19.65 -14.17
C SER A 361 21.61 -20.74 -14.49
N GLU A 362 22.76 -20.71 -13.80
CA GLU A 362 23.57 -21.93 -13.56
C GLU A 362 24.67 -21.52 -12.59
N LEU A 363 24.48 -21.86 -11.32
CA LEU A 363 25.59 -22.05 -10.40
C LEU A 363 26.26 -23.39 -10.84
N PRO A 364 27.56 -23.44 -11.10
CA PRO A 364 28.21 -24.70 -11.40
C PRO A 364 28.18 -25.58 -10.17
N THR A 365 27.57 -26.76 -10.32
CA THR A 365 27.74 -27.88 -9.41
C THR A 365 29.21 -28.26 -9.38
N SER A 366 29.87 -28.05 -8.25
CA SER A 366 31.19 -28.58 -7.96
C SER A 366 31.09 -30.11 -7.93
N THR A 367 31.50 -30.76 -9.01
CA THR A 367 31.87 -32.18 -8.98
C THR A 367 33.24 -32.31 -8.34
N ALA A 368 33.27 -32.84 -7.13
CA ALA A 368 34.46 -33.50 -6.60
C ALA A 368 34.71 -34.78 -7.40
N ALA A 369 35.84 -34.88 -8.04
CA ALA A 369 36.39 -36.13 -8.51
C ALA A 369 37.89 -36.15 -8.23
N GLU A 370 38.29 -37.04 -7.34
CA GLU A 370 39.44 -37.95 -7.29
C GLU A 370 40.69 -37.56 -8.08
N LEU A 371 41.76 -37.26 -7.40
CA LEU A 371 43.01 -38.08 -7.32
C LEU A 371 43.97 -37.41 -6.34
#